data_681d594a04bc9142751e733330107c0f
#
_entry.id   681d594a04bc9142751e733330107c0f
#
_cell.length_a   1.000
_cell.length_b   1.000
_cell.length_c   1.000
_cell.angle_alpha   90.00
_cell.angle_beta   90.00
_cell.angle_gamma   90.00
#
_symmetry.space_group_name_H-M   'P 1'
#
loop_
_entity.id
_entity.type
_entity.pdbx_description
1 polymer ?
#
loop_
_entity_poly.entity_id
_entity_poly.type
_entity_poly.pdbx_seq_one_letter_code
_entity_poly.pdbx_strand_id
1 'polypeptide(L)'
;MTKKIPALFVGHGNPMNALDEQNPFNQKFAEITQTFDKPKAILCISAHWYSEGLFIMGNPNPPMIYDFYGFPKALSEVQYPAKGSPELVAQVQELLADTDLKVDPERGFDHGAWAVLKFLYRKADIPVVQLSLDATKPAQWHADLAKKLTPLRKQGVLILASGDIIHNLRLMNFRYINDLDAGYDWAFAFRDQINQTITDNNLEALVHFEQFGENAKLSVPTPDHYLPLLYVMALREEDDEVLIFNDSIVGGSISMTSVLVGGKS
;
A
#
# COMPACT_ATOMS: atom_id res chain seq x y z
N MET A 1 -2.65 19.49 20.77
CA MET A 1 -3.38 18.43 20.04
C MET A 1 -2.39 17.79 19.09
N THR A 2 -2.26 16.47 19.10
CA THR A 2 -1.43 15.76 18.12
C THR A 2 -2.04 15.97 16.73
N LYS A 3 -1.23 16.42 15.77
CA LYS A 3 -1.66 16.61 14.39
C LYS A 3 -2.03 15.22 13.81
N LYS A 4 -3.14 15.13 13.09
CA LYS A 4 -3.58 13.90 12.42
C LYS A 4 -2.50 13.44 11.42
N ILE A 5 -2.06 12.18 11.52
CA ILE A 5 -1.12 11.59 10.55
C ILE A 5 -1.87 11.24 9.26
N PRO A 6 -1.30 11.48 8.08
CA PRO A 6 -1.93 11.10 6.81
C PRO A 6 -2.08 9.59 6.66
N ALA A 7 -2.84 9.16 5.65
CA ALA A 7 -2.81 7.80 5.13
C ALA A 7 -2.06 7.80 3.78
N LEU A 8 -1.30 6.76 3.49
CA LEU A 8 -0.41 6.70 2.34
C LEU A 8 -0.60 5.39 1.59
N PHE A 9 -1.00 5.46 0.33
CA PHE A 9 -0.92 4.35 -0.62
C PHE A 9 0.34 4.51 -1.47
N VAL A 10 1.06 3.42 -1.68
CA VAL A 10 2.27 3.40 -2.52
C VAL A 10 2.20 2.27 -3.55
N GLY A 11 2.44 2.65 -4.81
CA GLY A 11 2.74 1.69 -5.87
C GLY A 11 4.13 1.10 -5.63
N HIS A 12 4.21 -0.18 -5.24
CA HIS A 12 5.50 -0.78 -4.89
C HIS A 12 6.27 -1.29 -6.12
N GLY A 13 5.56 -1.65 -7.19
CA GLY A 13 6.15 -2.05 -8.45
C GLY A 13 7.05 -3.30 -8.35
N ASN A 14 8.21 -3.24 -8.99
CA ASN A 14 9.14 -4.38 -9.03
C ASN A 14 9.97 -4.47 -7.74
N PRO A 15 10.12 -5.68 -7.13
CA PRO A 15 11.00 -5.89 -5.96
C PRO A 15 12.44 -5.38 -6.16
N MET A 16 12.96 -5.38 -7.39
CA MET A 16 14.29 -4.85 -7.72
C MET A 16 14.46 -3.37 -7.39
N ASN A 17 13.37 -2.60 -7.31
CA ASN A 17 13.43 -1.21 -6.88
C ASN A 17 14.06 -1.07 -5.49
N ALA A 18 13.98 -2.10 -4.64
CA ALA A 18 14.60 -2.10 -3.32
C ALA A 18 16.15 -2.07 -3.34
N LEU A 19 16.78 -2.38 -4.47
CA LEU A 19 18.25 -2.31 -4.67
C LEU A 19 18.70 -0.99 -5.31
N ASP A 20 17.80 -0.18 -5.84
CA ASP A 20 18.14 1.02 -6.59
C ASP A 20 17.90 2.28 -5.76
N GLU A 21 18.97 2.81 -5.18
CA GLU A 21 18.96 4.06 -4.40
C GLU A 21 18.71 5.31 -5.28
N GLN A 22 18.92 5.21 -6.60
CA GLN A 22 18.70 6.31 -7.53
C GLN A 22 17.34 6.25 -8.21
N ASN A 23 16.55 5.22 -7.92
CA ASN A 23 15.20 5.07 -8.48
C ASN A 23 14.34 6.30 -8.11
N PRO A 24 13.75 7.00 -9.10
CA PRO A 24 13.01 8.24 -8.85
C PRO A 24 11.79 8.04 -7.96
N PHE A 25 11.14 6.87 -8.02
CA PHE A 25 10.01 6.55 -7.16
C PHE A 25 10.43 6.44 -5.69
N ASN A 26 11.59 5.80 -5.42
CA ASN A 26 12.15 5.66 -4.09
C ASN A 26 12.57 7.02 -3.49
N GLN A 27 13.14 7.91 -4.32
CA GLN A 27 13.48 9.26 -3.89
C GLN A 27 12.22 10.03 -3.48
N LYS A 28 11.13 9.87 -4.24
CA LYS A 28 9.85 10.50 -3.92
C LYS A 28 9.22 9.95 -2.65
N PHE A 29 9.39 8.65 -2.34
CA PHE A 29 8.98 8.09 -1.05
C PHE A 29 9.72 8.75 0.13
N ALA A 30 11.02 9.02 0.00
CA ALA A 30 11.78 9.70 1.03
C ALA A 30 11.34 11.18 1.20
N GLU A 31 11.01 11.87 0.09
CA GLU A 31 10.53 13.25 0.12
C GLU A 31 9.15 13.37 0.79
N ILE A 32 8.21 12.50 0.44
CA ILE A 32 6.83 12.60 0.93
C ILE A 32 6.75 12.48 2.45
N THR A 33 7.60 11.67 3.07
CA THR A 33 7.65 11.53 4.54
C THR A 33 8.13 12.77 5.27
N GLN A 34 8.69 13.75 4.56
CA GLN A 34 9.13 15.04 5.12
C GLN A 34 7.98 16.07 5.18
N THR A 35 6.83 15.78 4.57
CA THR A 35 5.70 16.71 4.49
C THR A 35 4.76 16.61 5.69
N PHE A 36 4.95 15.65 6.58
CA PHE A 36 4.14 15.44 7.78
C PHE A 36 4.99 14.94 8.95
N ASP A 37 4.43 14.96 10.15
CA ASP A 37 5.14 14.57 11.36
C ASP A 37 5.52 13.08 11.33
N LYS A 38 6.66 12.73 11.91
CA LYS A 38 7.10 11.34 12.04
C LYS A 38 6.06 10.54 12.84
N PRO A 39 5.51 9.44 12.30
CA PRO A 39 4.54 8.63 13.01
C PRO A 39 5.16 7.89 14.20
N LYS A 40 4.35 7.58 15.20
CA LYS A 40 4.74 6.76 16.36
C LYS A 40 4.82 5.28 16.02
N ALA A 41 3.97 4.83 15.08
CA ALA A 41 3.91 3.47 14.56
C ALA A 41 3.31 3.47 13.15
N ILE A 42 3.48 2.37 12.43
CA ILE A 42 2.94 2.17 11.09
C ILE A 42 2.06 0.92 11.09
N LEU A 43 0.81 1.06 10.64
CA LEU A 43 -0.02 -0.08 10.24
C LEU A 43 0.09 -0.24 8.73
N CYS A 44 0.69 -1.36 8.28
CA CYS A 44 0.95 -1.62 6.87
C CYS A 44 -0.04 -2.67 6.34
N ILE A 45 -0.73 -2.34 5.26
CA ILE A 45 -1.58 -3.25 4.49
C ILE A 45 -0.85 -3.56 3.19
N SER A 46 -0.41 -4.80 2.99
CA SER A 46 0.34 -5.22 1.80
C SER A 46 -0.48 -6.16 0.93
N ALA A 47 -0.45 -5.93 -0.39
CA ALA A 47 -1.00 -6.82 -1.40
C ALA A 47 -0.47 -8.27 -1.28
N HIS A 48 0.73 -8.44 -0.72
CA HIS A 48 1.41 -9.73 -0.55
C HIS A 48 0.98 -10.50 0.70
N TRP A 49 0.06 -9.97 1.50
CA TRP A 49 -0.62 -10.74 2.54
C TRP A 49 -2.11 -10.84 2.26
N TYR A 50 -2.41 -11.55 1.18
CA TYR A 50 -3.76 -11.86 0.73
C TYR A 50 -4.11 -13.29 1.15
N SER A 51 -4.94 -13.47 2.18
CA SER A 51 -5.15 -14.73 2.90
C SER A 51 -6.64 -15.06 3.08
N GLU A 52 -6.97 -16.33 3.29
CA GLU A 52 -8.30 -16.74 3.71
C GLU A 52 -8.50 -16.37 5.19
N GLY A 53 -9.22 -15.29 5.45
CA GLY A 53 -9.43 -14.71 6.78
C GLY A 53 -8.58 -13.47 7.02
N LEU A 54 -8.93 -12.74 8.09
CA LEU A 54 -8.29 -11.51 8.50
C LEU A 54 -7.27 -11.78 9.60
N PHE A 55 -6.02 -11.33 9.39
CA PHE A 55 -4.91 -11.53 10.32
C PHE A 55 -4.17 -10.22 10.60
N ILE A 56 -3.66 -10.11 11.83
CA ILE A 56 -2.71 -9.07 12.22
C ILE A 56 -1.40 -9.69 12.69
N MET A 57 -0.29 -9.13 12.25
CA MET A 57 1.05 -9.56 12.66
C MET A 57 1.30 -9.25 14.14
N GLY A 58 1.47 -10.30 14.96
CA GLY A 58 1.71 -10.18 16.39
C GLY A 58 3.19 -10.30 16.80
N ASN A 59 4.09 -10.54 15.85
CA ASN A 59 5.51 -10.76 16.13
C ASN A 59 6.20 -9.45 16.56
N PRO A 60 6.81 -9.37 17.75
CA PRO A 60 7.53 -8.17 18.20
C PRO A 60 8.90 -7.99 17.51
N ASN A 61 9.43 -9.05 16.88
CA ASN A 61 10.68 -9.04 16.12
C ASN A 61 10.48 -9.72 14.78
N PRO A 62 9.71 -9.11 13.85
CA PRO A 62 9.28 -9.76 12.63
C PRO A 62 10.46 -10.13 11.74
N PRO A 63 10.53 -11.36 11.21
CA PRO A 63 11.51 -11.73 10.21
C PRO A 63 11.19 -11.09 8.86
N MET A 64 12.19 -11.07 7.96
CA MET A 64 11.97 -10.72 6.57
C MET A 64 11.38 -11.91 5.80
N ILE A 65 10.37 -11.65 4.97
CA ILE A 65 9.80 -12.62 4.04
C ILE A 65 10.22 -12.22 2.64
N TYR A 66 10.88 -13.14 1.94
CA TYR A 66 11.34 -12.97 0.55
C TYR A 66 10.43 -13.80 -0.36
N ASP A 67 9.23 -13.26 -0.60
CA ASP A 67 8.12 -13.90 -1.32
C ASP A 67 8.21 -13.71 -2.84
N PHE A 68 9.40 -13.88 -3.39
CA PHE A 68 9.69 -13.76 -4.82
C PHE A 68 10.70 -14.82 -5.27
N TYR A 69 10.75 -15.09 -6.58
CA TYR A 69 11.64 -16.07 -7.17
C TYR A 69 12.34 -15.52 -8.43
N GLY A 70 13.53 -16.05 -8.73
CA GLY A 70 14.25 -15.72 -9.96
C GLY A 70 14.98 -14.37 -9.96
N PHE A 71 15.08 -13.73 -8.79
CA PHE A 71 15.81 -12.46 -8.62
C PHE A 71 17.26 -12.68 -8.14
N PRO A 72 18.14 -11.68 -8.32
CA PRO A 72 19.51 -11.74 -7.80
C PRO A 72 19.55 -11.94 -6.28
N LYS A 73 20.57 -12.67 -5.81
CA LYS A 73 20.79 -12.94 -4.38
C LYS A 73 20.80 -11.68 -3.51
N ALA A 74 21.34 -10.58 -4.02
CA ALA A 74 21.40 -9.29 -3.33
C ALA A 74 20.00 -8.83 -2.83
N LEU A 75 18.92 -9.17 -3.54
CA LEU A 75 17.57 -8.82 -3.10
C LEU A 75 17.14 -9.60 -1.85
N SER A 76 17.53 -10.87 -1.74
CA SER A 76 17.28 -11.69 -0.55
C SER A 76 18.21 -11.37 0.63
N GLU A 77 19.18 -10.48 0.44
CA GLU A 77 20.08 -9.99 1.49
C GLU A 77 19.64 -8.63 2.07
N VAL A 78 18.62 -7.99 1.47
CA VAL A 78 18.06 -6.73 1.97
C VAL A 78 17.48 -6.96 3.37
N GLN A 79 17.79 -6.06 4.30
CA GLN A 79 17.27 -6.09 5.66
C GLN A 79 16.50 -4.82 5.99
N TYR A 80 15.39 -4.97 6.71
CA TYR A 80 14.64 -3.87 7.31
C TYR A 80 14.23 -4.26 8.73
N PRO A 81 15.10 -4.06 9.74
CA PRO A 81 14.96 -4.63 11.09
C PRO A 81 14.02 -3.82 12.00
N ALA A 82 12.91 -3.33 11.48
CA ALA A 82 11.91 -2.65 12.30
C ALA A 82 11.28 -3.62 13.31
N LYS A 83 10.89 -3.11 14.46
CA LYS A 83 10.18 -3.88 15.49
C LYS A 83 8.68 -3.93 15.18
N GLY A 84 8.01 -4.97 15.67
CA GLY A 84 6.56 -4.98 15.81
C GLY A 84 6.09 -4.08 16.96
N SER A 85 4.78 -3.89 17.09
CA SER A 85 4.16 -3.10 18.15
C SER A 85 2.99 -3.84 18.79
N PRO A 86 3.18 -4.50 19.93
CA PRO A 86 2.08 -5.12 20.68
C PRO A 86 0.98 -4.11 21.05
N GLU A 87 1.36 -2.86 21.32
CA GLU A 87 0.42 -1.78 21.61
C GLU A 87 -0.49 -1.49 20.40
N LEU A 88 0.08 -1.35 19.19
CA LEU A 88 -0.70 -1.13 17.98
C LEU A 88 -1.57 -2.35 17.65
N VAL A 89 -1.08 -3.57 17.89
CA VAL A 89 -1.89 -4.80 17.72
C VAL A 89 -3.13 -4.73 18.61
N ALA A 90 -2.98 -4.39 19.89
CA ALA A 90 -4.11 -4.28 20.82
C ALA A 90 -5.10 -3.19 20.39
N GLN A 91 -4.62 -2.02 19.93
CA GLN A 91 -5.48 -0.95 19.42
C GLN A 91 -6.28 -1.39 18.19
N VAL A 92 -5.65 -2.09 17.24
CA VAL A 92 -6.35 -2.61 16.05
C VAL A 92 -7.37 -3.69 16.43
N GLN A 93 -7.03 -4.59 17.37
CA GLN A 93 -7.99 -5.59 17.87
C GLN A 93 -9.22 -4.95 18.54
N GLU A 94 -9.03 -3.86 19.28
CA GLU A 94 -10.15 -3.12 19.87
C GLU A 94 -11.05 -2.48 18.79
N LEU A 95 -10.46 -1.83 17.79
CA LEU A 95 -11.20 -1.19 16.70
C LEU A 95 -11.92 -2.18 15.79
N LEU A 96 -11.41 -3.39 15.68
CA LEU A 96 -11.94 -4.46 14.83
C LEU A 96 -12.59 -5.60 15.64
N ALA A 97 -13.01 -5.35 16.88
CA ALA A 97 -13.55 -6.36 17.80
C ALA A 97 -14.83 -7.06 17.29
N ASP A 98 -15.52 -6.46 16.33
CA ASP A 98 -16.68 -7.05 15.66
C ASP A 98 -16.32 -7.88 14.40
N THR A 99 -15.04 -8.16 14.18
CA THR A 99 -14.53 -8.99 13.09
C THR A 99 -13.87 -10.26 13.63
N ASP A 100 -13.63 -11.25 12.75
CA ASP A 100 -12.86 -12.46 13.10
C ASP A 100 -11.35 -12.22 12.90
N LEU A 101 -10.82 -11.12 13.46
CA LEU A 101 -9.41 -10.78 13.40
C LEU A 101 -8.58 -11.74 14.26
N LYS A 102 -7.61 -12.40 13.63
CA LYS A 102 -6.69 -13.34 14.29
C LYS A 102 -5.28 -12.76 14.36
N VAL A 103 -4.58 -13.04 15.45
CA VAL A 103 -3.17 -12.67 15.59
C VAL A 103 -2.29 -13.78 15.02
N ASP A 104 -1.39 -13.42 14.10
CA ASP A 104 -0.32 -14.30 13.62
C ASP A 104 0.99 -13.93 14.32
N PRO A 105 1.46 -14.75 15.28
CA PRO A 105 2.66 -14.48 16.06
C PRO A 105 3.95 -14.75 15.29
N GLU A 106 3.90 -15.38 14.12
CA GLU A 106 5.07 -15.78 13.35
C GLU A 106 5.27 -14.93 12.09
N ARG A 107 4.22 -14.24 11.63
CA ARG A 107 4.29 -13.41 10.43
C ARG A 107 5.43 -12.39 10.50
N GLY A 108 6.15 -12.26 9.38
CA GLY A 108 7.17 -11.26 9.15
C GLY A 108 6.73 -10.20 8.14
N PHE A 109 7.68 -9.38 7.68
CA PHE A 109 7.46 -8.38 6.63
C PHE A 109 7.65 -9.00 5.25
N ASP A 110 6.61 -8.99 4.41
CA ASP A 110 6.70 -9.34 2.99
C ASP A 110 7.36 -8.22 2.18
N HIS A 111 7.73 -8.51 0.92
CA HIS A 111 8.46 -7.54 0.12
C HIS A 111 7.63 -6.31 -0.25
N GLY A 112 6.32 -6.42 -0.38
CA GLY A 112 5.45 -5.26 -0.58
C GLY A 112 5.54 -4.26 0.58
N ALA A 113 5.81 -4.74 1.80
CA ALA A 113 6.02 -3.89 2.96
C ALA A 113 7.47 -3.39 3.07
N TRP A 114 8.47 -4.30 3.18
CA TRP A 114 9.83 -3.87 3.50
C TRP A 114 10.52 -3.12 2.36
N ALA A 115 10.19 -3.40 1.08
CA ALA A 115 10.82 -2.71 -0.04
C ALA A 115 10.48 -1.22 -0.08
N VAL A 116 9.25 -0.85 0.27
CA VAL A 116 8.83 0.56 0.34
C VAL A 116 9.24 1.22 1.66
N LEU A 117 9.11 0.51 2.79
CA LEU A 117 9.50 1.01 4.10
C LEU A 117 10.98 1.38 4.18
N LYS A 118 11.85 0.62 3.49
CA LYS A 118 13.29 0.90 3.38
C LYS A 118 13.58 2.32 2.86
N PHE A 119 12.72 2.88 2.01
CA PHE A 119 12.90 4.23 1.47
C PHE A 119 12.06 5.28 2.20
N LEU A 120 10.88 4.91 2.69
CA LEU A 120 10.06 5.80 3.50
C LEU A 120 10.75 6.13 4.84
N TYR A 121 11.30 5.12 5.53
CA TYR A 121 11.90 5.27 6.86
C TYR A 121 13.18 4.44 7.00
N ARG A 122 14.26 4.90 6.39
CA ARG A 122 15.54 4.18 6.25
C ARG A 122 16.15 3.68 7.56
N LYS A 123 15.86 4.34 8.69
CA LYS A 123 16.43 3.98 10.01
C LYS A 123 15.75 2.76 10.64
N ALA A 124 14.62 2.31 10.11
CA ALA A 124 13.80 1.24 10.67
C ALA A 124 13.50 1.44 12.19
N ASP A 125 13.38 2.70 12.61
CA ASP A 125 13.23 3.12 14.01
C ASP A 125 11.77 3.45 14.39
N ILE A 126 10.82 3.10 13.51
CA ILE A 126 9.39 3.19 13.75
C ILE A 126 8.86 1.75 13.79
N PRO A 127 8.12 1.36 14.83
CA PRO A 127 7.52 0.04 14.88
C PRO A 127 6.45 -0.13 13.79
N VAL A 128 6.40 -1.32 13.19
CA VAL A 128 5.51 -1.66 12.08
C VAL A 128 4.70 -2.90 12.43
N VAL A 129 3.41 -2.86 12.13
CA VAL A 129 2.49 -4.00 12.20
C VAL A 129 1.85 -4.17 10.84
N GLN A 130 1.77 -5.40 10.32
CA GLN A 130 1.01 -5.68 9.10
C GLN A 130 -0.40 -6.19 9.42
N LEU A 131 -1.37 -5.78 8.59
CA LEU A 131 -2.74 -6.30 8.56
C LEU A 131 -2.94 -6.96 7.20
N SER A 132 -3.50 -8.19 7.18
CA SER A 132 -3.76 -8.92 5.94
C SER A 132 -4.98 -8.36 5.20
N LEU A 133 -5.07 -8.72 3.92
CA LEU A 133 -6.28 -8.65 3.13
C LEU A 133 -7.00 -10.01 3.22
N ASP A 134 -8.31 -10.00 3.47
CA ASP A 134 -9.12 -11.22 3.48
C ASP A 134 -9.63 -11.54 2.07
N ALA A 135 -9.03 -12.53 1.43
CA ALA A 135 -9.35 -12.95 0.07
C ALA A 135 -10.80 -13.46 -0.12
N THR A 136 -11.49 -13.75 0.97
CA THR A 136 -12.89 -14.22 0.93
C THR A 136 -13.91 -13.10 0.92
N LYS A 137 -13.47 -11.84 1.05
CA LYS A 137 -14.33 -10.67 1.21
C LYS A 137 -14.32 -9.79 -0.05
N PRO A 138 -15.47 -9.15 -0.35
CA PRO A 138 -15.56 -8.21 -1.48
C PRO A 138 -14.85 -6.88 -1.15
N ALA A 139 -14.56 -6.09 -2.18
CA ALA A 139 -13.91 -4.78 -2.06
C ALA A 139 -14.64 -3.83 -1.10
N GLN A 140 -15.98 -3.82 -1.09
CA GLN A 140 -16.79 -3.02 -0.16
C GLN A 140 -16.47 -3.34 1.30
N TRP A 141 -16.30 -4.62 1.64
CA TRP A 141 -15.97 -5.02 3.00
C TRP A 141 -14.62 -4.47 3.46
N HIS A 142 -13.62 -4.45 2.56
CA HIS A 142 -12.30 -3.88 2.84
C HIS A 142 -12.38 -2.36 3.08
N ALA A 143 -13.16 -1.64 2.29
CA ALA A 143 -13.40 -0.22 2.49
C ALA A 143 -14.10 0.06 3.83
N ASP A 144 -15.10 -0.75 4.20
CA ASP A 144 -15.82 -0.58 5.47
C ASP A 144 -14.95 -0.96 6.69
N LEU A 145 -14.09 -1.98 6.55
CA LEU A 145 -13.09 -2.32 7.56
C LEU A 145 -12.12 -1.16 7.78
N ALA A 146 -11.61 -0.58 6.69
CA ALA A 146 -10.68 0.54 6.74
C ALA A 146 -11.23 1.75 7.49
N LYS A 147 -12.50 2.09 7.31
CA LYS A 147 -13.16 3.21 8.04
C LYS A 147 -13.04 3.06 9.56
N LYS A 148 -13.07 1.83 10.09
CA LYS A 148 -12.91 1.57 11.52
C LYS A 148 -11.52 1.91 12.05
N LEU A 149 -10.52 1.96 11.18
CA LEU A 149 -9.14 2.30 11.51
C LEU A 149 -8.86 3.81 11.55
N THR A 150 -9.82 4.66 11.16
CA THR A 150 -9.69 6.14 11.15
C THR A 150 -9.13 6.73 12.45
N PRO A 151 -9.54 6.27 13.67
CA PRO A 151 -9.02 6.81 14.93
C PRO A 151 -7.50 6.71 15.08
N LEU A 152 -6.85 5.72 14.46
CA LEU A 152 -5.40 5.51 14.54
C LEU A 152 -4.61 6.71 14.00
N ARG A 153 -5.11 7.40 12.97
CA ARG A 153 -4.47 8.60 12.40
C ARG A 153 -4.30 9.71 13.45
N LYS A 154 -5.33 9.93 14.31
CA LYS A 154 -5.30 10.91 15.41
C LYS A 154 -4.43 10.46 16.59
N GLN A 155 -4.12 9.18 16.68
CA GLN A 155 -3.23 8.59 17.69
C GLN A 155 -1.75 8.62 17.28
N GLY A 156 -1.46 9.10 16.07
CA GLY A 156 -0.09 9.21 15.55
C GLY A 156 0.37 8.00 14.74
N VAL A 157 -0.54 7.16 14.27
CA VAL A 157 -0.25 5.99 13.45
C VAL A 157 -0.39 6.34 11.96
N LEU A 158 0.64 6.01 11.16
CA LEU A 158 0.56 6.05 9.71
C LEU A 158 -0.13 4.77 9.21
N ILE A 159 -1.20 4.94 8.47
CA ILE A 159 -1.78 3.84 7.69
C ILE A 159 -1.05 3.83 6.34
N LEU A 160 -0.23 2.82 6.13
CA LEU A 160 0.53 2.59 4.88
C LEU A 160 -0.11 1.42 4.14
N ALA A 161 -0.55 1.65 2.93
CA ALA A 161 -1.04 0.60 2.06
C ALA A 161 -0.09 0.45 0.86
N SER A 162 0.32 -0.78 0.59
CA SER A 162 1.28 -1.12 -0.47
C SER A 162 0.64 -2.07 -1.47
N GLY A 163 0.55 -1.63 -2.70
CA GLY A 163 -0.05 -2.35 -3.82
C GLY A 163 0.26 -1.65 -5.13
N ASP A 164 -0.54 -1.90 -6.15
CA ASP A 164 -0.44 -1.23 -7.46
C ASP A 164 -1.85 -1.10 -8.04
N ILE A 165 -2.23 0.10 -8.48
CA ILE A 165 -3.57 0.35 -9.09
C ILE A 165 -3.74 -0.50 -10.35
N ILE A 166 -2.65 -0.70 -11.09
CA ILE A 166 -2.57 -1.58 -12.24
C ILE A 166 -1.50 -2.62 -11.94
N HIS A 167 -1.87 -3.91 -12.02
CA HIS A 167 -0.92 -5.00 -11.79
C HIS A 167 -1.22 -6.21 -12.68
N ASN A 168 -0.71 -6.19 -13.91
CA ASN A 168 -0.87 -7.31 -14.85
C ASN A 168 0.49 -7.82 -15.35
N LEU A 169 1.12 -8.68 -14.57
CA LEU A 169 2.42 -9.27 -14.91
C LEU A 169 2.40 -10.08 -16.21
N ARG A 170 1.24 -10.63 -16.62
CA ARG A 170 1.12 -11.41 -17.85
C ARG A 170 1.27 -10.57 -19.12
N LEU A 171 0.94 -9.28 -19.01
CA LEU A 171 1.02 -8.31 -20.09
C LEU A 171 2.25 -7.39 -19.98
N MET A 172 3.13 -7.63 -18.98
CA MET A 172 4.34 -6.83 -18.82
C MET A 172 5.25 -6.96 -20.05
N ASN A 173 5.70 -5.82 -20.55
CA ASN A 173 6.57 -5.73 -21.71
C ASN A 173 7.92 -5.09 -21.33
N PHE A 174 8.98 -5.88 -21.39
CA PHE A 174 10.33 -5.42 -21.03
C PHE A 174 10.86 -4.30 -21.92
N ARG A 175 10.27 -4.07 -23.12
CA ARG A 175 10.63 -2.92 -23.97
C ARG A 175 10.24 -1.59 -23.32
N TYR A 176 9.25 -1.58 -22.45
CA TYR A 176 8.75 -0.40 -21.75
C TYR A 176 9.32 -0.23 -20.33
N ILE A 177 10.24 -1.13 -19.91
CA ILE A 177 10.69 -1.17 -18.49
C ILE A 177 11.43 0.11 -18.07
N ASN A 178 12.12 0.76 -19.01
CA ASN A 178 12.89 1.98 -18.78
C ASN A 178 12.25 3.24 -19.41
N ASP A 179 11.04 3.11 -19.96
CA ASP A 179 10.32 4.21 -20.57
C ASP A 179 8.98 4.39 -19.82
N LEU A 180 8.94 5.37 -18.95
CA LEU A 180 7.81 5.61 -18.05
C LEU A 180 6.59 6.22 -18.76
N ASP A 181 6.78 6.72 -19.98
CA ASP A 181 5.72 7.26 -20.83
C ASP A 181 5.23 6.24 -21.87
N ALA A 182 5.81 5.01 -21.88
CA ALA A 182 5.40 3.94 -22.77
C ALA A 182 4.55 2.89 -22.05
N GLY A 183 3.46 2.49 -22.68
CA GLY A 183 2.52 1.51 -22.12
C GLY A 183 1.38 1.19 -23.06
N TYR A 184 0.42 0.47 -22.57
CA TYR A 184 -0.79 0.14 -23.31
C TYR A 184 -1.86 1.23 -23.08
N ASP A 185 -2.63 1.57 -24.12
CA ASP A 185 -3.70 2.56 -24.05
C ASP A 185 -4.72 2.26 -22.94
N TRP A 186 -5.03 0.98 -22.73
CA TRP A 186 -5.94 0.56 -21.66
C TRP A 186 -5.39 0.85 -20.27
N ALA A 187 -4.07 0.75 -20.07
CA ALA A 187 -3.44 1.02 -18.79
C ALA A 187 -3.47 2.52 -18.46
N PHE A 188 -3.14 3.37 -19.43
CA PHE A 188 -3.27 4.83 -19.26
C PHE A 188 -4.72 5.23 -19.03
N ALA A 189 -5.66 4.71 -19.81
CA ALA A 189 -7.08 5.03 -19.66
C ALA A 189 -7.62 4.63 -18.27
N PHE A 190 -7.26 3.44 -17.75
CA PHE A 190 -7.68 3.03 -16.41
C PHE A 190 -7.02 3.86 -15.32
N ARG A 191 -5.70 4.14 -15.41
CA ARG A 191 -5.01 5.04 -14.50
C ARG A 191 -5.71 6.39 -14.41
N ASP A 192 -6.01 7.01 -15.54
CA ASP A 192 -6.63 8.32 -15.61
C ASP A 192 -8.05 8.31 -15.01
N GLN A 193 -8.82 7.24 -15.26
CA GLN A 193 -10.14 7.04 -14.64
C GLN A 193 -10.04 6.91 -13.11
N ILE A 194 -9.09 6.13 -12.60
CA ILE A 194 -8.90 5.97 -11.17
C ILE A 194 -8.39 7.27 -10.54
N ASN A 195 -7.44 7.97 -11.17
CA ASN A 195 -6.93 9.25 -10.67
C ASN A 195 -8.05 10.32 -10.58
N GLN A 196 -8.92 10.39 -11.57
CA GLN A 196 -10.09 11.26 -11.51
C GLN A 196 -11.03 10.86 -10.38
N THR A 197 -11.31 9.57 -10.23
CA THR A 197 -12.18 9.02 -9.17
C THR A 197 -11.63 9.30 -7.75
N ILE A 198 -10.30 9.21 -7.58
CA ILE A 198 -9.60 9.58 -6.36
C ILE A 198 -9.77 11.09 -6.07
N THR A 199 -9.57 11.93 -7.08
CA THR A 199 -9.69 13.38 -6.99
C THR A 199 -11.10 13.80 -6.60
N ASP A 200 -12.10 13.18 -7.23
CA ASP A 200 -13.53 13.42 -6.98
C ASP A 200 -14.03 12.86 -5.64
N ASN A 201 -13.17 12.18 -4.87
CA ASN A 201 -13.52 11.52 -3.61
C ASN A 201 -14.68 10.50 -3.75
N ASN A 202 -14.73 9.80 -4.87
CA ASN A 202 -15.79 8.84 -5.15
C ASN A 202 -15.37 7.43 -4.73
N LEU A 203 -15.42 7.14 -3.42
CA LEU A 203 -15.07 5.83 -2.87
C LEU A 203 -15.95 4.71 -3.43
N GLU A 204 -17.23 4.97 -3.70
CA GLU A 204 -18.15 3.98 -4.26
C GLU A 204 -17.68 3.50 -5.64
N ALA A 205 -17.27 4.42 -6.51
CA ALA A 205 -16.73 4.06 -7.82
C ALA A 205 -15.39 3.33 -7.72
N LEU A 206 -14.53 3.67 -6.73
CA LEU A 206 -13.29 2.92 -6.47
C LEU A 206 -13.57 1.49 -6.01
N VAL A 207 -14.56 1.29 -5.15
CA VAL A 207 -14.99 -0.04 -4.68
C VAL A 207 -15.54 -0.90 -5.82
N HIS A 208 -16.25 -0.27 -6.75
CA HIS A 208 -16.87 -0.93 -7.91
C HIS A 208 -16.06 -0.71 -9.19
N PHE A 209 -14.73 -0.76 -9.10
CA PHE A 209 -13.81 -0.47 -10.21
C PHE A 209 -14.06 -1.34 -11.46
N GLU A 210 -14.65 -2.51 -11.33
CA GLU A 210 -15.00 -3.39 -12.44
C GLU A 210 -15.99 -2.71 -13.42
N GLN A 211 -16.73 -1.69 -12.96
CA GLN A 211 -17.63 -0.88 -13.80
C GLN A 211 -16.90 -0.08 -14.87
N PHE A 212 -15.59 0.13 -14.72
CA PHE A 212 -14.74 0.74 -15.74
C PHE A 212 -14.47 -0.18 -16.96
N GLY A 213 -15.07 -1.37 -16.96
CA GLY A 213 -15.17 -2.24 -18.13
C GLY A 213 -13.89 -3.00 -18.46
N GLU A 214 -13.54 -3.09 -19.74
CA GLU A 214 -12.43 -3.93 -20.21
C GLU A 214 -11.08 -3.42 -19.69
N ASN A 215 -10.90 -2.10 -19.59
CA ASN A 215 -9.68 -1.51 -19.05
C ASN A 215 -9.43 -1.95 -17.60
N ALA A 216 -10.48 -2.04 -16.78
CA ALA A 216 -10.38 -2.54 -15.40
C ALA A 216 -9.97 -4.02 -15.35
N LYS A 217 -10.57 -4.87 -16.20
CA LYS A 217 -10.23 -6.30 -16.25
C LYS A 217 -8.79 -6.56 -16.67
N LEU A 218 -8.27 -5.75 -17.59
CA LEU A 218 -6.87 -5.84 -18.02
C LEU A 218 -5.93 -5.30 -16.96
N SER A 219 -6.33 -4.26 -16.23
CA SER A 219 -5.52 -3.60 -15.21
C SER A 219 -5.47 -4.38 -13.89
N VAL A 220 -6.58 -4.99 -13.49
CA VAL A 220 -6.77 -5.67 -12.21
C VAL A 220 -7.27 -7.09 -12.43
N PRO A 221 -6.42 -8.00 -12.95
CA PRO A 221 -6.80 -9.40 -13.18
C PRO A 221 -7.11 -10.15 -11.87
N THR A 222 -6.52 -9.72 -10.76
CA THR A 222 -6.80 -10.15 -9.38
C THR A 222 -6.82 -8.92 -8.47
N PRO A 223 -7.68 -8.86 -7.44
CA PRO A 223 -7.89 -7.63 -6.68
C PRO A 223 -6.81 -7.34 -5.63
N ASP A 224 -5.94 -8.29 -5.32
CA ASP A 224 -4.94 -8.22 -4.24
C ASP A 224 -4.11 -6.93 -4.24
N HIS A 225 -3.61 -6.50 -5.42
CA HIS A 225 -2.80 -5.29 -5.53
C HIS A 225 -3.62 -4.00 -5.56
N TYR A 226 -4.88 -4.07 -5.94
CA TYR A 226 -5.78 -2.91 -5.96
C TYR A 226 -6.41 -2.60 -4.59
N LEU A 227 -6.79 -3.65 -3.83
CA LEU A 227 -7.49 -3.50 -2.56
C LEU A 227 -6.79 -2.58 -1.54
N PRO A 228 -5.44 -2.53 -1.43
CA PRO A 228 -4.75 -1.61 -0.52
C PRO A 228 -5.13 -0.13 -0.74
N LEU A 229 -5.41 0.30 -1.99
CA LEU A 229 -5.87 1.66 -2.27
C LEU A 229 -7.14 2.00 -1.50
N LEU A 230 -8.08 1.05 -1.40
CA LEU A 230 -9.36 1.26 -0.72
C LEU A 230 -9.19 1.54 0.78
N TYR A 231 -8.15 0.95 1.41
CA TYR A 231 -7.84 1.25 2.82
C TYR A 231 -7.45 2.72 3.02
N VAL A 232 -6.72 3.30 2.10
CA VAL A 232 -6.31 4.71 2.20
C VAL A 232 -7.46 5.64 1.84
N MET A 233 -8.18 5.35 0.75
CA MET A 233 -9.28 6.22 0.29
C MET A 233 -10.48 6.21 1.23
N ALA A 234 -10.76 5.08 1.90
CA ALA A 234 -11.84 5.00 2.89
C ALA A 234 -11.56 5.76 4.20
N LEU A 235 -10.29 6.14 4.44
CA LEU A 235 -9.87 6.94 5.60
C LEU A 235 -9.94 8.45 5.34
N ARG A 236 -10.27 8.88 4.12
CA ARG A 236 -10.35 10.29 3.76
C ARG A 236 -11.50 10.97 4.51
N GLU A 237 -11.17 11.97 5.32
CA GLU A 237 -12.12 12.87 5.96
C GLU A 237 -12.33 14.13 5.09
N GLU A 238 -13.35 14.92 5.36
CA GLU A 238 -13.76 16.07 4.52
C GLU A 238 -12.65 17.13 4.36
N ASP A 239 -11.82 17.31 5.39
CA ASP A 239 -10.71 18.27 5.45
C ASP A 239 -9.39 17.71 4.90
N ASP A 240 -9.35 16.45 4.45
CA ASP A 240 -8.14 15.85 3.92
C ASP A 240 -7.90 16.25 2.46
N GLU A 241 -6.75 16.86 2.20
CA GLU A 241 -6.23 17.02 0.84
C GLU A 241 -5.72 15.68 0.29
N VAL A 242 -5.74 15.54 -1.03
CA VAL A 242 -5.20 14.37 -1.73
C VAL A 242 -4.08 14.81 -2.65
N LEU A 243 -2.96 14.12 -2.57
CA LEU A 243 -1.84 14.27 -3.47
C LEU A 243 -1.56 12.94 -4.18
N ILE A 244 -1.67 12.95 -5.50
CA ILE A 244 -1.23 11.83 -6.36
C ILE A 244 0.21 12.12 -6.78
N PHE A 245 1.10 11.12 -6.66
CA PHE A 245 2.51 11.22 -7.01
C PHE A 245 3.04 9.88 -7.53
N ASN A 246 4.24 9.85 -8.10
CA ASN A 246 4.79 8.66 -8.77
C ASN A 246 3.86 8.11 -9.86
N ASP A 247 3.09 8.98 -10.51
CA ASP A 247 2.00 8.61 -11.41
C ASP A 247 2.51 8.15 -12.78
N SER A 248 3.17 7.01 -12.81
CA SER A 248 3.80 6.42 -14.01
C SER A 248 3.40 4.96 -14.20
N ILE A 249 3.45 4.52 -15.46
CA ILE A 249 3.29 3.11 -15.85
C ILE A 249 4.68 2.53 -16.14
N VAL A 250 5.00 1.39 -15.57
CA VAL A 250 6.26 0.66 -15.78
C VAL A 250 5.97 -0.66 -16.49
N GLY A 251 6.80 -1.02 -17.46
CA GLY A 251 6.62 -2.25 -18.23
C GLY A 251 5.28 -2.33 -18.96
N GLY A 252 4.59 -1.20 -19.14
CA GLY A 252 3.33 -1.06 -19.84
C GLY A 252 2.07 -1.49 -19.06
N SER A 253 2.23 -2.19 -17.93
CA SER A 253 1.10 -2.82 -17.23
C SER A 253 1.23 -2.88 -15.70
N ILE A 254 2.14 -2.09 -15.13
CA ILE A 254 2.32 -1.90 -13.67
C ILE A 254 2.28 -0.42 -13.37
N SER A 255 1.47 0.00 -12.40
CA SER A 255 1.34 1.40 -12.00
C SER A 255 2.17 1.69 -10.75
N MET A 256 3.00 2.72 -10.81
CA MET A 256 3.71 3.26 -9.63
C MET A 256 2.89 4.32 -8.89
N THR A 257 1.69 4.66 -9.40
CA THR A 257 0.81 5.67 -8.83
C THR A 257 0.69 5.51 -7.32
N SER A 258 0.97 6.59 -6.61
CA SER A 258 0.92 6.64 -5.15
C SER A 258 0.03 7.79 -4.70
N VAL A 259 -0.60 7.66 -3.53
CA VAL A 259 -1.61 8.60 -3.05
C VAL A 259 -1.38 8.92 -1.58
N LEU A 260 -1.24 10.19 -1.26
CA LEU A 260 -1.25 10.70 0.12
C LEU A 260 -2.61 11.33 0.42
N VAL A 261 -3.24 10.92 1.50
CA VAL A 261 -4.53 11.45 1.98
C VAL A 261 -4.33 12.13 3.33
N GLY A 262 -4.57 13.43 3.39
CA GLY A 262 -4.23 14.27 4.53
C GLY A 262 -2.73 14.63 4.51
N GLY A 263 -2.33 15.63 5.17
CA GLY A 263 -0.92 16.07 5.17
C GLY A 263 -0.83 17.56 4.99
N LYS A 264 -0.67 18.50 5.14
CA LYS A 264 -0.68 19.97 5.18
C LYS A 264 -2.07 20.57 5.35
N SER A 265 -2.34 20.97 6.48
CA SER A 265 -2.99 22.28 6.74
C SER A 265 -1.96 23.19 7.39
#